data_0259bb8f51bb4c67bd61cb4b12979a4d
#
_entry.id   0259bb8f51bb4c67bd61cb4b12979a4d
#
_cell.length_a   1.000
_cell.length_b   1.000
_cell.length_c   1.000
_cell.angle_alpha   90.00
_cell.angle_beta   90.00
_cell.angle_gamma   90.00
#
_symmetry.space_group_name_H-M   'P 1'
#
loop_
_entity.id
_entity.type
_entity.pdbx_description
1 polymer ?
#
loop_
_entity_poly.entity_id
_entity_poly.type
_entity_poly.pdbx_seq_one_letter_code
_entity_poly.pdbx_strand_id
1 'polypeptide(L)'
;TLAPRFDAYVCDAYSAAHRSHASLVGFPLALPAYAGRVMETEYEANTAIATREFDGRVTMVVGGTKATDVIDVMDALGDRVDRFLLGGVAGELFLRAAGHPVGYDLEGMDRFDDQWERNHGTIESLLEEYGDRITLAVDLAYEDAEGDRGEVAVESIAEKETAYLDVGTETVMAYEPVIA
;
A
#
# COMPACT_ATOMS: atom_id res chain seq x y z
N THR A 1 -34.79 0.50 13.67
CA THR A 1 -33.94 -0.30 14.54
C THR A 1 -34.15 -1.78 14.24
N LEU A 2 -33.15 -2.45 13.69
CA LEU A 2 -33.22 -3.86 13.27
C LEU A 2 -32.76 -4.83 14.38
N ALA A 3 -31.83 -4.40 15.21
CA ALA A 3 -31.18 -5.24 16.23
C ALA A 3 -32.17 -6.11 17.07
N PRO A 4 -33.29 -5.60 17.56
CA PRO A 4 -34.23 -6.44 18.35
C PRO A 4 -34.89 -7.61 17.60
N ARG A 5 -34.60 -7.76 16.32
CA ARG A 5 -35.13 -8.87 15.50
C ARG A 5 -34.13 -10.04 15.36
N PHE A 6 -32.95 -9.91 15.97
CA PHE A 6 -31.87 -10.89 15.88
C PHE A 6 -31.35 -11.25 17.27
N ASP A 7 -30.87 -12.46 17.42
CA ASP A 7 -30.32 -12.99 18.67
C ASP A 7 -28.81 -12.77 18.79
N ALA A 8 -28.11 -12.67 17.65
CA ALA A 8 -26.67 -12.48 17.58
C ALA A 8 -26.26 -11.80 16.27
N TYR A 9 -25.06 -11.26 16.26
CA TYR A 9 -24.40 -10.67 15.10
C TYR A 9 -23.08 -11.38 14.82
N VAL A 10 -22.82 -11.72 13.56
CA VAL A 10 -21.53 -12.24 13.11
C VAL A 10 -20.95 -11.28 12.07
N CYS A 11 -19.74 -10.77 12.35
CA CYS A 11 -19.00 -9.94 11.41
C CYS A 11 -18.02 -10.82 10.63
N ASP A 12 -18.22 -10.90 9.31
CA ASP A 12 -17.32 -11.62 8.39
C ASP A 12 -16.84 -10.71 7.23
N ALA A 13 -17.00 -9.40 7.39
CA ALA A 13 -16.67 -8.38 6.40
C ALA A 13 -15.29 -7.76 6.69
N TYR A 14 -14.21 -8.54 6.57
CA TYR A 14 -12.86 -8.10 6.85
C TYR A 14 -12.45 -6.85 6.04
N SER A 15 -12.72 -6.81 4.74
CA SER A 15 -12.40 -5.68 3.86
C SER A 15 -13.05 -4.36 4.27
N ALA A 16 -14.10 -4.39 5.09
CA ALA A 16 -14.79 -3.21 5.61
C ALA A 16 -14.55 -2.97 7.11
N ALA A 17 -13.73 -3.80 7.79
CA ALA A 17 -13.52 -3.77 9.24
C ALA A 17 -13.00 -2.42 9.76
N HIS A 18 -12.25 -1.69 8.92
CA HIS A 18 -11.72 -0.36 9.23
C HIS A 18 -12.77 0.77 9.16
N ARG A 19 -14.02 0.48 8.78
CA ARG A 19 -15.06 1.51 8.55
C ARG A 19 -16.04 1.60 9.72
N SER A 20 -16.41 2.84 10.10
CA SER A 20 -17.44 3.11 11.11
C SER A 20 -18.86 3.05 10.54
N HIS A 21 -19.20 1.98 9.81
CA HIS A 21 -20.55 1.78 9.30
C HIS A 21 -21.48 1.21 10.38
N ALA A 22 -22.77 1.56 10.33
CA ALA A 22 -23.76 1.07 11.28
C ALA A 22 -23.86 -0.46 11.32
N SER A 23 -23.59 -1.12 10.18
CA SER A 23 -23.54 -2.59 10.08
C SER A 23 -22.33 -3.21 10.78
N LEU A 24 -21.26 -2.44 11.00
CA LEU A 24 -20.00 -2.92 11.61
C LEU A 24 -19.91 -2.53 13.08
N VAL A 25 -20.29 -1.30 13.43
CA VAL A 25 -20.15 -0.79 14.81
C VAL A 25 -21.47 -0.77 15.56
N GLY A 26 -22.62 -0.59 14.88
CA GLY A 26 -23.91 -0.42 15.53
C GLY A 26 -24.54 -1.72 16.05
N PHE A 27 -24.42 -2.82 15.31
CA PHE A 27 -24.96 -4.12 15.76
C PHE A 27 -24.16 -4.73 16.93
N PRO A 28 -22.80 -4.70 16.94
CA PRO A 28 -22.03 -5.16 18.08
C PRO A 28 -22.33 -4.45 19.41
N LEU A 29 -22.79 -3.22 19.36
CA LEU A 29 -23.19 -2.47 20.56
C LEU A 29 -24.55 -2.92 21.12
N ALA A 30 -25.37 -3.62 20.32
CA ALA A 30 -26.75 -3.96 20.65
C ALA A 30 -27.00 -5.46 20.74
N LEU A 31 -26.09 -6.32 20.30
CA LEU A 31 -26.22 -7.77 20.22
C LEU A 31 -24.93 -8.46 20.66
N PRO A 32 -25.00 -9.71 21.15
CA PRO A 32 -23.83 -10.57 21.21
C PRO A 32 -23.15 -10.64 19.83
N ALA A 33 -21.86 -10.28 19.75
CA ALA A 33 -21.14 -10.15 18.50
C ALA A 33 -19.94 -11.12 18.43
N TYR A 34 -19.77 -11.72 17.28
CA TYR A 34 -18.74 -12.72 17.01
C TYR A 34 -18.02 -12.40 15.69
N ALA A 35 -16.77 -12.84 15.59
CA ALA A 35 -16.06 -12.88 14.31
C ALA A 35 -16.55 -14.05 13.45
N GLY A 36 -16.66 -13.83 12.12
CA GLY A 36 -16.85 -14.90 11.16
C GLY A 36 -15.51 -15.52 10.77
N ARG A 37 -15.54 -16.59 9.99
CA ARG A 37 -14.34 -17.37 9.62
C ARG A 37 -13.35 -16.59 8.77
N VAL A 38 -13.82 -15.77 7.85
CA VAL A 38 -12.94 -14.91 7.02
C VAL A 38 -12.25 -13.89 7.90
N MET A 39 -13.00 -13.24 8.80
CA MET A 39 -12.46 -12.28 9.77
C MET A 39 -11.37 -12.93 10.65
N GLU A 40 -11.62 -14.15 11.15
CA GLU A 40 -10.67 -14.89 12.00
C GLU A 40 -9.39 -15.21 11.22
N THR A 41 -9.53 -15.79 10.00
CA THR A 41 -8.38 -16.16 9.16
C THR A 41 -7.52 -14.95 8.80
N GLU A 42 -8.14 -13.86 8.40
CA GLU A 42 -7.43 -12.61 8.05
C GLU A 42 -6.76 -11.97 9.27
N TYR A 43 -7.45 -11.97 10.41
CA TYR A 43 -6.88 -11.48 11.66
C TYR A 43 -5.66 -12.29 12.09
N GLU A 44 -5.73 -13.62 12.04
CA GLU A 44 -4.61 -14.50 12.36
C GLU A 44 -3.43 -14.31 11.42
N ALA A 45 -3.69 -14.22 10.10
CA ALA A 45 -2.66 -14.03 9.09
C ALA A 45 -1.95 -12.68 9.27
N ASN A 46 -2.70 -11.60 9.44
CA ASN A 46 -2.11 -10.26 9.60
C ASN A 46 -1.40 -10.10 10.95
N THR A 47 -1.93 -10.68 12.02
CA THR A 47 -1.28 -10.65 13.34
C THR A 47 0.02 -11.47 13.34
N ALA A 48 0.09 -12.54 12.54
CA ALA A 48 1.29 -13.35 12.43
C ALA A 48 2.51 -12.56 11.95
N ILE A 49 2.33 -11.57 11.08
CA ILE A 49 3.42 -10.70 10.60
C ILE A 49 4.09 -9.98 11.78
N ALA A 50 3.30 -9.49 12.73
CA ALA A 50 3.80 -8.74 13.88
C ALA A 50 4.34 -9.62 15.02
N THR A 51 3.92 -10.89 15.10
CA THR A 51 4.15 -11.73 16.29
C THR A 51 4.98 -12.99 16.02
N ARG A 52 5.01 -13.48 14.79
CA ARG A 52 5.68 -14.74 14.42
C ARG A 52 7.15 -14.50 14.11
N GLU A 53 8.01 -15.43 14.51
CA GLU A 53 9.37 -15.53 14.00
C GLU A 53 9.36 -16.26 12.63
N PHE A 54 10.11 -15.74 11.67
CA PHE A 54 10.27 -16.31 10.35
C PHE A 54 11.71 -16.83 10.19
N ASP A 55 11.87 -18.04 9.67
CA ASP A 55 13.18 -18.65 9.46
C ASP A 55 13.88 -18.15 8.18
N GLY A 56 13.20 -17.33 7.37
CA GLY A 56 13.68 -16.80 6.10
C GLY A 56 13.60 -15.29 6.03
N ARG A 57 13.95 -14.76 4.86
CA ARG A 57 13.85 -13.33 4.57
C ARG A 57 12.38 -12.91 4.49
N VAL A 58 12.06 -11.82 5.14
CA VAL A 58 10.74 -11.18 5.04
C VAL A 58 10.84 -10.05 4.01
N THR A 59 10.15 -10.22 2.89
CA THR A 59 10.05 -9.21 1.83
C THR A 59 8.65 -8.63 1.83
N MET A 60 8.54 -7.31 1.90
CA MET A 60 7.27 -6.59 1.78
C MET A 60 7.19 -5.95 0.40
N VAL A 61 6.16 -6.30 -0.37
CA VAL A 61 5.82 -5.64 -1.63
C VAL A 61 4.74 -4.61 -1.35
N VAL A 62 5.03 -3.37 -1.66
CA VAL A 62 4.23 -2.20 -1.28
C VAL A 62 3.78 -1.45 -2.52
N GLY A 63 2.48 -1.22 -2.66
CA GLY A 63 1.89 -0.50 -3.79
C GLY A 63 0.51 0.05 -3.45
N GLY A 64 -0.18 0.53 -4.47
CA GLY A 64 -1.52 1.08 -4.37
C GLY A 64 -1.59 2.59 -4.48
N THR A 65 -2.81 3.12 -4.49
CA THR A 65 -3.09 4.55 -4.74
C THR A 65 -3.17 5.39 -3.47
N LYS A 66 -3.26 4.75 -2.29
CA LYS A 66 -3.31 5.42 -0.98
C LYS A 66 -1.98 5.24 -0.25
N ALA A 67 -1.06 6.14 -0.51
CA ALA A 67 0.29 6.03 0.03
C ALA A 67 0.35 6.11 1.56
N THR A 68 -0.50 6.91 2.20
CA THR A 68 -0.49 7.09 3.66
C THR A 68 -0.65 5.77 4.40
N ASP A 69 -1.68 4.97 4.03
CA ASP A 69 -1.95 3.68 4.70
C ASP A 69 -0.76 2.71 4.60
N VAL A 70 -0.03 2.79 3.49
CA VAL A 70 1.13 1.95 3.20
C VAL A 70 2.37 2.41 3.97
N ILE A 71 2.60 3.71 4.03
CA ILE A 71 3.71 4.33 4.76
C ILE A 71 3.57 4.03 6.25
N ASP A 72 2.35 4.12 6.80
CA ASP A 72 2.07 3.77 8.20
C ASP A 72 2.39 2.29 8.49
N VAL A 73 2.12 1.39 7.53
CA VAL A 73 2.47 -0.05 7.66
C VAL A 73 3.98 -0.26 7.59
N MET A 74 4.69 0.46 6.72
CA MET A 74 6.15 0.39 6.63
C MET A 74 6.80 0.86 7.94
N ASP A 75 6.34 1.97 8.51
CA ASP A 75 6.81 2.47 9.80
C ASP A 75 6.55 1.46 10.93
N ALA A 76 5.35 0.89 10.99
CA ALA A 76 4.97 -0.05 12.05
C ALA A 76 5.69 -1.41 11.99
N LEU A 77 6.08 -1.88 10.80
CA LEU A 77 6.65 -3.22 10.58
C LEU A 77 8.11 -3.20 10.10
N GLY A 78 8.72 -2.03 9.94
CA GLY A 78 10.04 -1.86 9.34
C GLY A 78 11.12 -2.70 9.97
N ASP A 79 11.13 -2.84 11.28
CA ASP A 79 12.12 -3.65 12.02
C ASP A 79 12.02 -5.16 11.72
N ARG A 80 10.90 -5.61 11.15
CA ARG A 80 10.62 -7.03 10.87
C ARG A 80 10.76 -7.38 9.38
N VAL A 81 11.05 -6.39 8.54
CA VAL A 81 11.12 -6.55 7.09
C VAL A 81 12.56 -6.42 6.63
N ASP A 82 13.08 -7.41 5.91
CA ASP A 82 14.43 -7.42 5.37
C ASP A 82 14.54 -6.64 4.05
N ARG A 83 13.45 -6.59 3.28
CA ARG A 83 13.38 -5.90 1.98
C ARG A 83 12.01 -5.30 1.73
N PHE A 84 12.01 -4.07 1.21
CA PHE A 84 10.83 -3.40 0.68
C PHE A 84 10.97 -3.27 -0.84
N LEU A 85 9.95 -3.70 -1.57
CA LEU A 85 9.83 -3.54 -3.02
C LEU A 85 8.67 -2.60 -3.28
N LEU A 86 8.94 -1.44 -3.84
CA LEU A 86 7.97 -0.36 -3.93
C LEU A 86 7.39 -0.22 -5.34
N GLY A 87 6.07 -0.06 -5.42
CA GLY A 87 5.32 0.21 -6.65
C GLY A 87 4.12 1.11 -6.40
N GLY A 88 3.32 1.34 -7.42
CA GLY A 88 2.17 2.23 -7.37
C GLY A 88 2.53 3.65 -6.91
N VAL A 89 1.53 4.40 -6.49
CA VAL A 89 1.69 5.80 -6.02
C VAL A 89 2.67 5.89 -4.84
N ALA A 90 2.65 4.91 -3.94
CA ALA A 90 3.61 4.88 -2.84
C ALA A 90 5.06 4.83 -3.35
N GLY A 91 5.36 3.94 -4.32
CA GLY A 91 6.68 3.86 -4.94
C GLY A 91 7.08 5.16 -5.64
N GLU A 92 6.15 5.81 -6.31
CA GLU A 92 6.40 7.11 -6.96
C GLU A 92 6.74 8.22 -5.95
N LEU A 93 6.11 8.24 -4.78
CA LEU A 93 6.46 9.20 -3.74
C LEU A 93 7.89 9.00 -3.22
N PHE A 94 8.31 7.75 -3.08
CA PHE A 94 9.70 7.44 -2.72
C PHE A 94 10.69 7.79 -3.85
N LEU A 95 10.32 7.60 -5.12
CA LEU A 95 11.12 8.08 -6.26
C LEU A 95 11.27 9.61 -6.25
N ARG A 96 10.18 10.35 -5.92
CA ARG A 96 10.25 11.81 -5.77
C ARG A 96 11.18 12.22 -4.64
N ALA A 97 11.13 11.54 -3.50
CA ALA A 97 12.07 11.78 -2.39
C ALA A 97 13.53 11.48 -2.79
N ALA A 98 13.74 10.51 -3.68
CA ALA A 98 15.05 10.21 -4.27
C ALA A 98 15.50 11.21 -5.35
N GLY A 99 14.66 12.20 -5.68
CA GLY A 99 15.01 13.30 -6.59
C GLY A 99 14.52 13.11 -8.04
N HIS A 100 13.68 12.12 -8.32
CA HIS A 100 13.08 11.95 -9.64
C HIS A 100 11.84 12.83 -9.82
N PRO A 101 11.60 13.42 -11.02
CA PRO A 101 10.50 14.35 -11.27
C PRO A 101 9.17 13.61 -11.53
N VAL A 102 8.77 12.74 -10.61
CA VAL A 102 7.51 11.99 -10.69
C VAL A 102 6.37 12.73 -10.01
N GLY A 103 5.17 12.38 -10.37
CA GLY A 103 3.93 12.92 -9.84
C GLY A 103 2.85 13.01 -10.93
N TYR A 104 1.56 13.28 -10.62
CA TYR A 104 0.44 13.44 -11.56
C TYR A 104 -0.67 14.32 -10.97
N ASP A 105 -1.57 14.77 -11.85
CA ASP A 105 -2.81 15.46 -11.47
C ASP A 105 -3.96 14.77 -12.24
N LEU A 106 -4.64 13.82 -11.59
CA LEU A 106 -5.78 13.11 -12.16
C LEU A 106 -7.07 13.54 -11.46
N GLU A 107 -8.06 13.94 -12.27
CA GLU A 107 -9.39 14.30 -11.77
C GLU A 107 -10.06 13.10 -11.09
N GLY A 108 -10.54 13.30 -9.86
CA GLY A 108 -11.25 12.27 -9.07
C GLY A 108 -10.37 11.33 -8.25
N MET A 109 -9.05 11.47 -8.32
CA MET A 109 -8.09 10.80 -7.42
C MET A 109 -7.53 11.77 -6.38
N ASP A 110 -7.04 11.23 -5.26
CA ASP A 110 -6.27 12.00 -4.30
C ASP A 110 -5.02 12.53 -5.01
N ARG A 111 -4.87 13.86 -5.07
CA ARG A 111 -3.82 14.47 -5.87
C ARG A 111 -2.45 14.00 -5.37
N PHE A 112 -1.53 13.77 -6.29
CA PHE A 112 -0.18 13.32 -5.93
C PHE A 112 0.53 14.31 -5.01
N ASP A 113 0.42 15.61 -5.30
CA ASP A 113 1.03 16.65 -4.49
C ASP A 113 0.42 16.72 -3.09
N ASP A 114 -0.89 16.51 -2.93
CA ASP A 114 -1.54 16.47 -1.62
C ASP A 114 -1.04 15.25 -0.80
N GLN A 115 -0.78 14.13 -1.44
CA GLN A 115 -0.17 12.94 -0.79
C GLN A 115 1.30 13.19 -0.44
N TRP A 116 2.04 13.85 -1.33
CA TRP A 116 3.40 14.26 -1.07
C TRP A 116 3.51 15.18 0.14
N GLU A 117 2.71 16.25 0.18
CA GLU A 117 2.71 17.21 1.30
C GLU A 117 2.40 16.55 2.64
N ARG A 118 1.53 15.53 2.64
CA ARG A 118 1.18 14.81 3.88
C ARG A 118 2.25 13.83 4.35
N ASN A 119 3.02 13.25 3.44
CA ASN A 119 3.84 12.07 3.73
C ASN A 119 5.35 12.28 3.55
N HIS A 120 5.82 13.37 2.88
CA HIS A 120 7.24 13.52 2.52
C HIS A 120 8.19 13.42 3.72
N GLY A 121 7.85 14.01 4.85
CA GLY A 121 8.70 13.93 6.05
C GLY A 121 8.85 12.51 6.59
N THR A 122 7.77 11.70 6.56
CA THR A 122 7.83 10.28 6.96
C THR A 122 8.61 9.47 5.92
N ILE A 123 8.42 9.74 4.63
CA ILE A 123 9.14 9.06 3.54
C ILE A 123 10.65 9.32 3.63
N GLU A 124 11.05 10.57 3.86
CA GLU A 124 12.48 10.93 4.05
C GLU A 124 13.07 10.18 5.25
N SER A 125 12.35 10.12 6.38
CA SER A 125 12.78 9.37 7.56
C SER A 125 12.91 7.87 7.27
N LEU A 126 11.97 7.27 6.54
CA LEU A 126 12.02 5.85 6.15
C LEU A 126 13.17 5.57 5.18
N LEU A 127 13.48 6.50 4.27
CA LEU A 127 14.65 6.38 3.38
C LEU A 127 15.96 6.48 4.15
N GLU A 128 16.05 7.34 5.16
CA GLU A 128 17.23 7.43 6.02
C GLU A 128 17.43 6.17 6.87
N GLU A 129 16.34 5.63 7.43
CA GLU A 129 16.39 4.49 8.34
C GLU A 129 16.50 3.15 7.59
N TYR A 130 15.76 2.97 6.49
CA TYR A 130 15.64 1.70 5.79
C TYR A 130 16.17 1.71 4.35
N GLY A 131 16.87 2.77 3.92
CA GLY A 131 17.30 2.96 2.52
C GLY A 131 18.02 1.75 1.91
N ASP A 132 18.90 1.10 2.66
CA ASP A 132 19.61 -0.12 2.23
C ASP A 132 18.69 -1.32 2.02
N ARG A 133 17.48 -1.29 2.57
CA ARG A 133 16.46 -2.33 2.45
C ARG A 133 15.34 -1.98 1.48
N ILE A 134 15.27 -0.72 1.02
CA ILE A 134 14.28 -0.25 0.06
C ILE A 134 14.82 -0.42 -1.36
N THR A 135 14.04 -1.07 -2.22
CA THR A 135 14.32 -1.17 -3.65
C THR A 135 13.27 -0.37 -4.41
N LEU A 136 13.70 0.70 -5.07
CA LEU A 136 12.87 1.56 -5.90
C LEU A 136 12.70 0.96 -7.29
N ALA A 137 11.61 1.35 -7.97
CA ALA A 137 11.39 1.02 -9.36
C ALA A 137 12.47 1.63 -10.25
N VAL A 138 12.84 0.92 -11.32
CA VAL A 138 13.77 1.40 -12.36
C VAL A 138 13.06 1.87 -13.61
N ASP A 139 11.80 1.45 -13.80
CA ASP A 139 10.89 1.91 -14.85
C ASP A 139 9.46 1.99 -14.33
N LEU A 140 8.65 2.81 -14.99
CA LEU A 140 7.25 3.03 -14.67
C LEU A 140 6.38 2.80 -15.90
N ALA A 141 5.17 2.29 -15.66
CA ALA A 141 4.16 2.07 -16.69
C ALA A 141 3.13 3.21 -16.71
N TYR A 142 2.64 3.54 -17.88
CA TYR A 142 1.62 4.56 -18.11
C TYR A 142 0.68 4.15 -19.25
N GLU A 143 -0.47 4.79 -19.35
CA GLU A 143 -1.37 4.71 -20.49
C GLU A 143 -1.06 5.87 -21.45
N ASP A 144 -0.81 5.55 -22.71
CA ASP A 144 -0.56 6.56 -23.75
C ASP A 144 -1.87 7.17 -24.30
N ALA A 145 -1.75 8.10 -25.25
CA ALA A 145 -2.91 8.80 -25.82
C ALA A 145 -3.83 7.88 -26.65
N GLU A 146 -3.35 6.74 -27.09
CA GLU A 146 -4.08 5.71 -27.81
C GLU A 146 -4.76 4.70 -26.88
N GLY A 147 -4.45 4.73 -25.56
CA GLY A 147 -4.95 3.82 -24.54
C GLY A 147 -4.11 2.55 -24.41
N ASP A 148 -2.93 2.52 -25.00
CA ASP A 148 -2.00 1.42 -24.93
C ASP A 148 -1.02 1.60 -23.74
N ARG A 149 -0.49 0.47 -23.22
CA ARG A 149 0.51 0.50 -22.15
C ARG A 149 1.87 0.94 -22.69
N GLY A 150 2.38 2.07 -22.21
CA GLY A 150 3.76 2.51 -22.37
C GLY A 150 4.59 2.24 -21.12
N GLU A 151 5.91 2.20 -21.27
CA GLU A 151 6.85 2.11 -20.16
C GLU A 151 8.01 3.10 -20.39
N VAL A 152 8.53 3.66 -19.28
CA VAL A 152 9.63 4.62 -19.32
C VAL A 152 10.60 4.34 -18.17
N ALA A 153 11.90 4.33 -18.46
CA ALA A 153 12.93 4.27 -17.44
C ALA A 153 12.86 5.49 -16.52
N VAL A 154 12.98 5.28 -15.22
CA VAL A 154 12.89 6.35 -14.20
C VAL A 154 13.88 7.48 -14.48
N GLU A 155 15.09 7.16 -14.97
CA GLU A 155 16.12 8.15 -15.34
C GLU A 155 15.73 9.00 -16.56
N SER A 156 14.78 8.54 -17.35
CA SER A 156 14.30 9.21 -18.58
C SER A 156 12.99 9.96 -18.38
N ILE A 157 12.44 9.97 -17.17
CA ILE A 157 11.24 10.74 -16.86
C ILE A 157 11.56 12.22 -16.98
N ALA A 158 11.00 12.85 -18.02
CA ALA A 158 10.99 14.30 -18.17
C ALA A 158 9.81 14.90 -17.39
N GLU A 159 9.70 16.22 -17.34
CA GLU A 159 8.56 16.89 -16.73
C GLU A 159 7.22 16.28 -17.20
N LYS A 160 6.34 16.11 -16.27
CA LYS A 160 5.11 15.37 -16.30
C LYS A 160 4.04 15.86 -17.23
N GLU A 161 3.57 14.99 -18.06
CA GLU A 161 2.25 15.09 -18.70
C GLU A 161 1.40 13.82 -18.46
N THR A 162 1.96 12.79 -17.82
CA THR A 162 1.38 11.44 -17.73
C THR A 162 1.39 10.94 -16.30
N ALA A 163 0.32 10.28 -15.89
CA ALA A 163 0.27 9.56 -14.62
C ALA A 163 0.96 8.20 -14.77
N TYR A 164 1.92 7.95 -13.93
CA TYR A 164 2.53 6.65 -13.78
C TYR A 164 1.88 5.97 -12.58
N LEU A 165 1.14 4.90 -12.81
CA LEU A 165 0.34 4.27 -11.75
C LEU A 165 0.93 2.96 -11.27
N ASP A 166 1.94 2.44 -11.95
CA ASP A 166 2.55 1.16 -11.58
C ASP A 166 3.98 1.04 -12.14
N VAL A 167 4.65 -0.03 -11.74
CA VAL A 167 6.00 -0.36 -12.20
C VAL A 167 6.00 -0.92 -13.63
N GLY A 168 7.11 -0.73 -14.34
CA GLY A 168 7.34 -1.31 -15.65
C GLY A 168 7.90 -2.73 -15.58
N THR A 169 8.12 -3.30 -16.75
CA THR A 169 8.59 -4.69 -16.93
C THR A 169 10.00 -4.91 -16.38
N GLU A 170 10.90 -3.95 -16.53
CA GLU A 170 12.28 -4.06 -16.01
C GLU A 170 12.30 -4.08 -14.48
N THR A 171 11.43 -3.31 -13.82
CA THR A 171 11.25 -3.35 -12.37
C THR A 171 10.73 -4.70 -11.90
N VAL A 172 9.72 -5.28 -12.59
CA VAL A 172 9.21 -6.62 -12.27
C VAL A 172 10.33 -7.65 -12.36
N MET A 173 11.14 -7.62 -13.42
CA MET A 173 12.31 -8.51 -13.60
C MET A 173 13.37 -8.32 -12.51
N ALA A 174 13.57 -7.08 -12.04
CA ALA A 174 14.49 -6.78 -10.95
C ALA A 174 13.98 -7.26 -9.58
N TYR A 175 12.66 -7.26 -9.38
CA TYR A 175 12.03 -7.68 -8.12
C TYR A 175 11.90 -9.21 -8.00
N GLU A 176 11.72 -9.92 -9.12
CA GLU A 176 11.53 -11.37 -9.14
C GLU A 176 12.61 -12.15 -8.35
N PRO A 177 13.92 -11.92 -8.53
CA PRO A 177 14.95 -12.65 -7.78
C PRO A 177 15.03 -12.27 -6.29
N VAL A 178 14.39 -11.19 -5.87
CA VAL A 178 14.32 -10.79 -4.45
C VAL A 178 13.21 -11.53 -3.73
N ILE A 179 12.14 -11.91 -4.47
CA ILE A 179 10.96 -12.63 -3.94
C ILE A 179 11.19 -14.15 -3.96
N ALA A 180 11.98 -14.66 -4.93
CA ALA A 180 12.29 -16.07 -5.09
C ALA A 180 13.23 -16.61 -4.00
#